data_2e86cb04f3ec83c8865b31be9adc27d9
#
_entry.id   2e86cb04f3ec83c8865b31be9adc27d9
#
_cell.length_a   1.000
_cell.length_b   1.000
_cell.length_c   1.000
_cell.angle_alpha   90.00
_cell.angle_beta   90.00
_cell.angle_gamma   90.00
#
_symmetry.space_group_name_H-M   'P 1'
#
loop_
_entity.id
_entity.type
_entity.pdbx_description
1 polymer ?
#
loop_
_entity_poly.entity_id
_entity_poly.type
_entity_poly.pdbx_seq_one_letter_code
_entity_poly.pdbx_strand_id
1 'polypeptide(L)'
;DSQSVKVSNHGGVRGYDAGKKVLGRKRHLLVDTLGLILHVVVHSAAIQDRDGARLVLSILQQRFGWLRCIFVDGGYAGTLVDWVKQLLPRRGLRLQVVKRSDAGKHRFKLLPRRWVVERTFGWLSKFRRLSKDYEFRTESSEAVILIAATRLMLARLA
;
A
#
# COMPACT_ATOMS: atom_id res chain seq x y z
N ASP A 1 1.80 -0.79 -2.47
CA ASP A 1 1.95 -2.14 -1.91
C ASP A 1 0.92 -2.38 -0.80
N SER A 2 0.75 -3.63 -0.38
CA SER A 2 -0.24 -4.03 0.61
C SER A 2 0.35 -4.83 1.78
N GLN A 3 -0.25 -4.66 2.96
CA GLN A 3 0.02 -5.46 4.14
C GLN A 3 -1.29 -6.08 4.66
N SER A 4 -1.34 -7.41 4.81
CA SER A 4 -2.45 -8.10 5.46
C SER A 4 -2.22 -8.14 6.97
N VAL A 5 -3.23 -7.73 7.74
CA VAL A 5 -3.19 -7.70 9.21
C VAL A 5 -4.40 -8.41 9.79
N LYS A 6 -4.20 -9.09 10.92
CA LYS A 6 -5.31 -9.69 11.68
C LYS A 6 -6.20 -8.59 12.25
N VAL A 7 -7.52 -8.85 12.31
CA VAL A 7 -8.47 -7.99 13.03
C VAL A 7 -8.69 -8.50 14.44
N SER A 8 -9.09 -7.61 15.34
CA SER A 8 -9.61 -7.98 16.65
C SER A 8 -11.03 -8.59 16.51
N ASN A 9 -11.53 -9.20 17.58
CA ASN A 9 -12.84 -9.90 17.59
C ASN A 9 -14.06 -8.98 17.53
N HIS A 10 -13.90 -7.66 17.38
CA HIS A 10 -14.98 -6.68 17.44
C HIS A 10 -15.88 -6.58 16.19
N GLY A 11 -15.73 -7.50 15.22
CA GLY A 11 -16.56 -7.48 14.00
C GLY A 11 -16.04 -6.53 12.92
N GLY A 12 -16.94 -6.11 12.03
CA GLY A 12 -16.63 -5.25 10.88
C GLY A 12 -16.14 -6.02 9.64
N VAL A 13 -15.80 -5.28 8.60
CA VAL A 13 -15.32 -5.83 7.32
C VAL A 13 -14.02 -6.60 7.53
N ARG A 14 -14.01 -7.87 7.11
CA ARG A 14 -12.83 -8.74 7.14
C ARG A 14 -12.92 -9.79 6.03
N GLY A 15 -11.82 -10.44 5.71
CA GLY A 15 -11.77 -11.55 4.75
C GLY A 15 -10.47 -12.32 4.87
N TYR A 16 -10.38 -13.43 4.14
CA TYR A 16 -9.22 -14.31 4.18
C TYR A 16 -8.28 -14.05 3.00
N ASP A 17 -7.03 -13.71 3.30
CA ASP A 17 -5.94 -13.66 2.33
C ASP A 17 -5.31 -15.05 2.22
N ALA A 18 -5.63 -15.78 1.15
CA ALA A 18 -5.13 -17.14 0.95
C ALA A 18 -3.60 -17.18 0.72
N GLY A 19 -3.03 -16.16 0.09
CA GLY A 19 -1.60 -16.07 -0.17
C GLY A 19 -0.76 -15.87 1.10
N LYS A 20 -1.24 -15.04 2.01
CA LYS A 20 -0.57 -14.73 3.29
C LYS A 20 -1.12 -15.52 4.47
N LYS A 21 -2.17 -16.31 4.25
CA LYS A 21 -2.88 -17.11 5.29
C LYS A 21 -3.34 -16.25 6.48
N VAL A 22 -3.89 -15.08 6.22
CA VAL A 22 -4.35 -14.12 7.22
C VAL A 22 -5.84 -13.86 7.06
N LEU A 23 -6.61 -14.09 8.12
CA LEU A 23 -7.99 -13.61 8.24
C LEU A 23 -7.97 -12.20 8.81
N GLY A 24 -8.38 -11.20 8.03
CA GLY A 24 -8.32 -9.82 8.47
C GLY A 24 -8.59 -8.79 7.39
N ARG A 25 -7.80 -7.73 7.41
CA ARG A 25 -7.84 -6.61 6.45
C ARG A 25 -6.52 -6.44 5.73
N LYS A 26 -6.57 -5.82 4.56
CA LYS A 26 -5.39 -5.31 3.84
C LYS A 26 -5.32 -3.80 3.98
N ARG A 27 -4.11 -3.33 4.29
CA ARG A 27 -3.72 -1.92 4.27
C ARG A 27 -2.96 -1.70 2.98
N HIS A 28 -3.53 -0.96 2.04
CA HIS A 28 -2.86 -0.54 0.81
C HIS A 28 -2.31 0.86 0.97
N LEU A 29 -1.01 1.03 0.71
CA LEU A 29 -0.33 2.33 0.81
C LEU A 29 0.18 2.80 -0.54
N LEU A 30 -0.04 4.09 -0.80
CA LEU A 30 0.72 4.88 -1.76
C LEU A 30 1.65 5.79 -0.96
N VAL A 31 2.96 5.70 -1.23
CA VAL A 31 3.98 6.49 -0.54
C VAL A 31 4.82 7.26 -1.55
N ASP A 32 5.41 8.37 -1.11
CA ASP A 32 6.42 9.08 -1.88
C ASP A 32 7.80 8.39 -1.83
N THR A 33 8.80 9.00 -2.43
CA THR A 33 10.18 8.48 -2.47
C THR A 33 10.87 8.45 -1.11
N LEU A 34 10.36 9.19 -0.14
CA LEU A 34 10.84 9.23 1.25
C LEU A 34 10.12 8.24 2.15
N GLY A 35 9.03 7.62 1.66
CA GLY A 35 8.18 6.70 2.41
C GLY A 35 7.07 7.41 3.19
N LEU A 36 6.80 8.68 2.89
CA LEU A 36 5.66 9.40 3.46
C LEU A 36 4.38 8.96 2.78
N ILE A 37 3.32 8.75 3.58
CA ILE A 37 2.05 8.26 3.06
C ILE A 37 1.32 9.37 2.31
N LEU A 38 1.10 9.15 1.01
CA LEU A 38 0.25 9.99 0.18
C LEU A 38 -1.22 9.58 0.29
N HIS A 39 -1.47 8.28 0.32
CA HIS A 39 -2.82 7.75 0.46
C HIS A 39 -2.80 6.35 1.09
N VAL A 40 -3.86 6.02 1.80
CA VAL A 40 -4.10 4.71 2.40
C VAL A 40 -5.53 4.29 2.15
N VAL A 41 -5.73 3.00 1.87
CA VAL A 41 -7.05 2.37 1.83
C VAL A 41 -6.98 1.07 2.63
N VAL A 42 -7.96 0.88 3.51
CA VAL A 42 -8.13 -0.36 4.28
C VAL A 42 -9.39 -1.08 3.79
N HIS A 43 -9.24 -2.35 3.45
CA HIS A 43 -10.33 -3.16 2.93
C HIS A 43 -10.22 -4.62 3.40
N SER A 44 -11.22 -5.44 3.04
CA SER A 44 -11.21 -6.90 3.31
C SER A 44 -9.93 -7.55 2.74
N ALA A 45 -9.29 -8.43 3.51
CA ALA A 45 -8.12 -9.16 3.03
C ALA A 45 -8.43 -10.16 1.91
N ALA A 46 -9.71 -10.48 1.66
CA ALA A 46 -10.13 -11.31 0.53
C ALA A 46 -9.98 -10.61 -0.83
N ILE A 47 -9.94 -9.27 -0.86
CA ILE A 47 -9.72 -8.51 -2.10
C ILE A 47 -8.28 -8.72 -2.55
N GLN A 48 -8.09 -9.06 -3.82
CA GLN A 48 -6.75 -9.25 -4.40
C GLN A 48 -5.97 -7.94 -4.46
N ASP A 49 -4.64 -8.03 -4.42
CA ASP A 49 -3.77 -6.85 -4.38
C ASP A 49 -3.96 -5.91 -5.58
N ARG A 50 -4.23 -6.45 -6.77
CA ARG A 50 -4.52 -5.64 -7.98
C ARG A 50 -5.80 -4.83 -7.86
N ASP A 51 -6.86 -5.42 -7.30
CA ASP A 51 -8.15 -4.76 -7.13
C ASP A 51 -8.09 -3.73 -6.00
N GLY A 52 -7.41 -4.07 -4.89
CA GLY A 52 -7.10 -3.11 -3.83
C GLY A 52 -6.26 -1.93 -4.31
N ALA A 53 -5.32 -2.15 -5.23
CA ALA A 53 -4.56 -1.07 -5.86
C ALA A 53 -5.44 -0.10 -6.64
N ARG A 54 -6.49 -0.57 -7.32
CA ARG A 54 -7.44 0.30 -8.02
C ARG A 54 -8.14 1.26 -7.05
N LEU A 55 -8.50 0.79 -5.86
CA LEU A 55 -9.10 1.63 -4.81
C LEU A 55 -8.16 2.76 -4.39
N VAL A 56 -6.88 2.45 -4.20
CA VAL A 56 -5.87 3.46 -3.84
C VAL A 56 -5.61 4.44 -4.98
N LEU A 57 -5.55 3.94 -6.22
CA LEU A 57 -5.15 4.74 -7.37
C LEU A 57 -6.31 5.59 -7.95
N SER A 58 -7.56 5.28 -7.62
CA SER A 58 -8.73 6.05 -8.08
C SER A 58 -8.66 7.53 -7.65
N ILE A 59 -8.09 7.81 -6.48
CA ILE A 59 -7.96 9.19 -5.97
C ILE A 59 -6.97 10.05 -6.78
N LEU A 60 -6.11 9.43 -7.60
CA LEU A 60 -5.08 10.14 -8.38
C LEU A 60 -5.66 11.15 -9.34
N GLN A 61 -6.88 10.93 -9.82
CA GLN A 61 -7.57 11.88 -10.69
C GLN A 61 -7.79 13.22 -10.00
N GLN A 62 -8.08 13.20 -8.70
CA GLN A 62 -8.52 14.38 -7.94
C GLN A 62 -7.37 15.06 -7.19
N ARG A 63 -6.42 14.28 -6.60
CA ARG A 63 -5.46 14.83 -5.63
C ARG A 63 -4.02 14.94 -6.11
N PHE A 64 -3.54 14.05 -6.96
CA PHE A 64 -2.10 13.92 -7.24
C PHE A 64 -1.75 14.16 -8.71
N GLY A 65 -2.22 15.26 -9.28
CA GLY A 65 -1.99 15.61 -10.68
C GLY A 65 -0.52 15.77 -11.11
N TRP A 66 0.36 15.94 -10.13
CA TRP A 66 1.81 16.07 -10.33
C TRP A 66 2.55 14.73 -10.44
N LEU A 67 1.94 13.61 -10.04
CA LEU A 67 2.54 12.29 -10.15
C LEU A 67 2.81 11.91 -11.61
N ARG A 68 4.02 11.40 -11.89
CA ARG A 68 4.47 10.97 -13.21
C ARG A 68 4.79 9.49 -13.29
N CYS A 69 5.20 8.89 -12.18
CA CYS A 69 5.57 7.48 -12.13
C CYS A 69 5.24 6.87 -10.78
N ILE A 70 4.67 5.65 -10.79
CA ILE A 70 4.44 4.84 -9.60
C ILE A 70 5.18 3.52 -9.78
N PHE A 71 6.01 3.18 -8.80
CA PHE A 71 6.73 1.90 -8.77
C PHE A 71 5.89 0.87 -8.04
N VAL A 72 5.70 -0.29 -8.65
CA VAL A 72 4.96 -1.43 -8.10
C VAL A 72 5.76 -2.72 -8.28
N ASP A 73 5.43 -3.74 -7.49
CA ASP A 73 6.06 -5.05 -7.64
C ASP A 73 5.45 -5.87 -8.80
N GLY A 74 6.01 -7.07 -9.04
CA GLY A 74 5.55 -7.96 -10.12
C GLY A 74 4.11 -8.43 -9.97
N GLY A 75 3.56 -8.47 -8.77
CA GLY A 75 2.17 -8.86 -8.49
C GLY A 75 1.13 -7.92 -9.10
N TYR A 76 1.54 -6.67 -9.37
CA TYR A 76 0.67 -5.64 -9.96
C TYR A 76 0.79 -5.54 -11.50
N ALA A 77 1.55 -6.42 -12.15
CA ALA A 77 1.66 -6.46 -13.60
C ALA A 77 0.34 -6.86 -14.28
N GLY A 78 0.23 -6.54 -15.57
CA GLY A 78 -0.94 -6.89 -16.39
C GLY A 78 -2.02 -5.82 -16.39
N THR A 79 -3.27 -6.19 -16.23
CA THR A 79 -4.46 -5.34 -16.42
C THR A 79 -4.45 -4.02 -15.62
N LEU A 80 -3.75 -3.95 -14.48
CA LEU A 80 -3.64 -2.71 -13.70
C LEU A 80 -2.84 -1.64 -14.45
N VAL A 81 -1.81 -2.03 -15.20
CA VAL A 81 -0.99 -1.09 -15.98
C VAL A 81 -1.83 -0.42 -17.05
N ASP A 82 -2.65 -1.20 -17.76
CA ASP A 82 -3.51 -0.66 -18.82
C ASP A 82 -4.65 0.18 -18.25
N TRP A 83 -5.20 -0.24 -17.11
CA TRP A 83 -6.21 0.53 -16.39
C TRP A 83 -5.68 1.90 -15.95
N VAL A 84 -4.45 1.99 -15.45
CA VAL A 84 -3.84 3.28 -15.06
C VAL A 84 -3.62 4.19 -16.25
N LYS A 85 -3.23 3.65 -17.42
CA LYS A 85 -3.12 4.43 -18.67
C LYS A 85 -4.47 5.04 -19.07
N GLN A 86 -5.56 4.27 -18.93
CA GLN A 86 -6.90 4.73 -19.23
C GLN A 86 -7.43 5.74 -18.21
N LEU A 87 -7.06 5.59 -16.93
CA LEU A 87 -7.49 6.47 -15.85
C LEU A 87 -7.01 7.92 -16.05
N LEU A 88 -5.79 8.10 -16.56
CA LEU A 88 -5.15 9.41 -16.71
C LEU A 88 -4.47 9.57 -18.08
N PRO A 89 -5.21 9.49 -19.20
CA PRO A 89 -4.61 9.44 -20.55
C PRO A 89 -3.82 10.70 -20.90
N ARG A 90 -4.24 11.87 -20.39
CA ARG A 90 -3.59 13.17 -20.70
C ARG A 90 -2.42 13.52 -19.78
N ARG A 91 -2.19 12.78 -18.68
CA ARG A 91 -1.19 13.14 -17.65
C ARG A 91 0.13 12.39 -17.78
N GLY A 92 0.21 11.39 -18.67
CA GLY A 92 1.42 10.60 -18.88
C GLY A 92 1.90 9.82 -17.64
N LEU A 93 0.98 9.50 -16.69
CA LEU A 93 1.30 8.69 -15.53
C LEU A 93 1.71 7.28 -15.98
N ARG A 94 2.89 6.84 -15.52
CA ARG A 94 3.41 5.50 -15.79
C ARG A 94 3.39 4.64 -14.53
N LEU A 95 2.86 3.43 -14.65
CA LEU A 95 3.01 2.38 -13.66
C LEU A 95 4.22 1.53 -14.04
N GLN A 96 5.31 1.66 -13.30
CA GLN A 96 6.55 0.93 -13.56
C GLN A 96 6.62 -0.31 -12.67
N VAL A 97 6.50 -1.48 -13.31
CA VAL A 97 6.62 -2.76 -12.61
C VAL A 97 8.10 -3.08 -12.41
N VAL A 98 8.52 -3.20 -11.15
CA VAL A 98 9.88 -3.60 -10.77
C VAL A 98 9.88 -5.11 -10.54
N LYS A 99 10.41 -5.85 -11.52
CA LYS A 99 10.56 -7.30 -11.42
C LYS A 99 11.87 -7.65 -10.69
N ARG A 100 11.87 -8.74 -9.91
CA ARG A 100 13.13 -9.37 -9.48
C ARG A 100 13.83 -9.91 -10.72
N SER A 101 15.08 -9.54 -10.95
CA SER A 101 15.88 -10.23 -11.95
C SER A 101 16.22 -11.62 -11.42
N ASP A 102 15.90 -12.68 -12.17
CA ASP A 102 16.24 -14.07 -11.83
C ASP A 102 17.76 -14.38 -11.87
N ALA A 103 18.56 -13.45 -12.37
CA ALA A 103 20.00 -13.55 -12.36
C ALA A 103 20.53 -13.41 -10.93
N GLY A 104 20.77 -14.54 -10.26
CA GLY A 104 21.37 -14.63 -8.93
C GLY A 104 20.38 -14.98 -7.82
N LYS A 105 19.69 -16.11 -7.94
CA LYS A 105 18.72 -16.64 -6.95
C LYS A 105 19.22 -16.75 -5.50
N HIS A 106 20.53 -16.56 -5.26
CA HIS A 106 21.16 -16.72 -3.94
C HIS A 106 21.76 -15.43 -3.36
N ARG A 107 21.61 -14.28 -4.02
CA ARG A 107 22.12 -13.00 -3.50
C ARG A 107 20.98 -12.03 -3.20
N PHE A 108 20.99 -11.47 -2.00
CA PHE A 108 20.12 -10.34 -1.65
C PHE A 108 20.45 -9.15 -2.56
N LYS A 109 19.49 -8.72 -3.40
CA LYS A 109 19.62 -7.54 -4.25
C LYS A 109 18.58 -6.52 -3.82
N LEU A 110 19.03 -5.39 -3.33
CA LEU A 110 18.16 -4.26 -3.02
C LEU A 110 17.58 -3.72 -4.33
N LEU A 111 16.28 -3.91 -4.54
CA LEU A 111 15.59 -3.36 -5.71
C LEU A 111 15.33 -1.87 -5.48
N PRO A 112 15.88 -0.96 -6.31
CA PRO A 112 15.69 0.47 -6.12
C PRO A 112 14.22 0.84 -6.01
N ARG A 113 13.88 1.70 -5.05
CA ARG A 113 12.56 2.29 -4.83
C ARG A 113 11.43 1.34 -4.37
N ARG A 114 11.60 0.02 -4.44
CA ARG A 114 10.60 -0.92 -3.95
C ARG A 114 10.58 -1.04 -2.42
N TRP A 115 11.75 -1.08 -1.80
CA TRP A 115 11.89 -1.23 -0.35
C TRP A 115 11.30 -0.06 0.47
N VAL A 116 11.01 1.06 -0.19
CA VAL A 116 10.51 2.29 0.48
C VAL A 116 9.17 2.05 1.16
N VAL A 117 8.22 1.43 0.48
CA VAL A 117 6.90 1.11 1.05
C VAL A 117 6.99 0.02 2.11
N GLU A 118 7.87 -0.98 1.91
CA GLU A 118 8.15 -2.03 2.91
C GLU A 118 8.69 -1.41 4.21
N ARG A 119 9.61 -0.44 4.10
CA ARG A 119 10.12 0.35 5.24
C ARG A 119 9.01 1.12 5.93
N THR A 120 8.08 1.71 5.19
CA THR A 120 6.95 2.43 5.77
C THR A 120 6.05 1.50 6.57
N PHE A 121 5.75 0.30 6.08
CA PHE A 121 5.06 -0.72 6.87
C PHE A 121 5.87 -1.10 8.13
N GLY A 122 7.20 -1.23 8.02
CA GLY A 122 8.08 -1.46 9.15
C GLY A 122 8.00 -0.35 10.21
N TRP A 123 7.90 0.92 9.81
CA TRP A 123 7.69 2.02 10.75
C TRP A 123 6.32 1.96 11.42
N LEU A 124 5.25 1.68 10.66
CA LEU A 124 3.91 1.55 11.19
C LEU A 124 3.79 0.39 12.19
N SER A 125 4.53 -0.71 11.98
CA SER A 125 4.50 -1.87 12.89
C SER A 125 5.06 -1.57 14.30
N LYS A 126 5.84 -0.48 14.45
CA LYS A 126 6.33 -0.02 15.76
C LYS A 126 5.24 0.61 16.62
N PHE A 127 4.10 0.99 16.02
CA PHE A 127 2.97 1.49 16.77
C PHE A 127 2.11 0.33 17.28
N ARG A 128 2.01 0.18 18.61
CA ARG A 128 1.24 -0.89 19.25
C ARG A 128 -0.19 -0.99 18.70
N ARG A 129 -0.86 0.15 18.46
CA ARG A 129 -2.22 0.20 17.93
C ARG A 129 -2.35 -0.34 16.50
N LEU A 130 -1.26 -0.42 15.75
CA LEU A 130 -1.21 -0.92 14.39
C LEU A 130 -0.69 -2.37 14.27
N SER A 131 -0.36 -3.04 15.39
CA SER A 131 0.07 -4.45 15.39
C SER A 131 -1.01 -5.41 14.85
N LYS A 132 -2.26 -5.06 15.08
CA LYS A 132 -3.47 -5.64 14.47
C LYS A 132 -4.38 -4.52 14.02
N ASP A 133 -5.52 -4.85 13.40
CA ASP A 133 -6.59 -3.89 13.18
C ASP A 133 -7.64 -4.04 14.30
N TYR A 134 -7.77 -3.01 15.10
CA TYR A 134 -8.67 -2.97 16.26
C TYR A 134 -9.96 -2.19 15.99
N GLU A 135 -10.06 -1.58 14.81
CA GLU A 135 -11.16 -0.69 14.47
C GLU A 135 -12.35 -1.48 13.90
N PHE A 136 -13.55 -1.04 14.21
CA PHE A 136 -14.76 -1.62 13.62
C PHE A 136 -14.90 -1.21 12.16
N ARG A 137 -14.69 0.08 11.85
CA ARG A 137 -14.77 0.63 10.51
C ARG A 137 -13.42 0.71 9.84
N THR A 138 -13.38 0.52 8.53
CA THR A 138 -12.15 0.65 7.72
C THR A 138 -11.63 2.08 7.71
N GLU A 139 -12.53 3.08 7.68
CA GLU A 139 -12.17 4.50 7.70
C GLU A 139 -11.49 4.89 9.02
N SER A 140 -11.92 4.30 10.14
CA SER A 140 -11.24 4.49 11.43
C SER A 140 -9.83 3.89 11.41
N SER A 141 -9.65 2.73 10.78
CA SER A 141 -8.32 2.13 10.58
C SER A 141 -7.41 3.04 9.75
N GLU A 142 -7.93 3.61 8.67
CA GLU A 142 -7.21 4.58 7.84
C GLU A 142 -6.80 5.81 8.65
N ALA A 143 -7.71 6.36 9.45
CA ALA A 143 -7.44 7.50 10.31
C ALA A 143 -6.31 7.21 11.32
N VAL A 144 -6.32 6.04 11.98
CA VAL A 144 -5.26 5.63 12.92
C VAL A 144 -3.91 5.50 12.22
N ILE A 145 -3.87 4.96 10.99
CA ILE A 145 -2.66 4.90 10.17
C ILE A 145 -2.14 6.31 9.85
N LEU A 146 -3.03 7.23 9.47
CA LEU A 146 -2.66 8.61 9.15
C LEU A 146 -2.16 9.36 10.38
N ILE A 147 -2.74 9.15 11.56
CA ILE A 147 -2.25 9.73 12.84
C ILE A 147 -0.83 9.22 13.13
N ALA A 148 -0.59 7.93 12.98
CA ALA A 148 0.75 7.35 13.16
C ALA A 148 1.76 7.92 12.14
N ALA A 149 1.35 8.08 10.87
CA ALA A 149 2.16 8.70 9.83
C ALA A 149 2.47 10.17 10.15
N THR A 150 1.51 10.93 10.64
CA THR A 150 1.70 12.32 11.07
C THR A 150 2.78 12.42 12.16
N ARG A 151 2.74 11.55 13.17
CA ARG A 151 3.79 11.50 14.19
C ARG A 151 5.17 11.22 13.59
N LEU A 152 5.26 10.28 12.63
CA LEU A 152 6.52 9.99 11.94
C LEU A 152 7.04 11.18 11.13
N MET A 153 6.15 11.95 10.52
CA MET A 153 6.52 13.17 9.79
C MET A 153 7.01 14.26 10.73
N LEU A 154 6.28 14.52 11.82
CA LEU A 154 6.67 15.52 12.83
C LEU A 154 8.05 15.22 13.45
N ALA A 155 8.33 13.94 13.74
CA ALA A 155 9.63 13.52 14.28
C ALA A 155 10.81 13.72 13.29
N ARG A 156 10.54 14.03 12.03
CA ARG A 156 11.57 14.34 11.03
C ARG A 156 11.77 15.84 10.82
N LEU A 157 10.85 16.66 11.33
CA LEU A 157 10.94 18.12 11.28
C LEU A 157 11.64 18.68 12.52
N ALA A 158 11.71 17.90 13.59
CA ALA A 158 12.42 18.22 14.81
C ALA A 158 13.90 17.81 14.71
#